data_28b92b8e78e96eb41abcbad406001526
#
_entry.id   28b92b8e78e96eb41abcbad406001526
#
_cell.length_a   1.000
_cell.length_b   1.000
_cell.length_c   1.000
_cell.angle_alpha   90.00
_cell.angle_beta   90.00
_cell.angle_gamma   90.00
#
_symmetry.space_group_name_H-M   'P 1'
#
loop_
_entity.id
_entity.type
_entity.pdbx_description
1 polymer ?
#
loop_
_entity_poly.entity_id
_entity_poly.type
_entity_poly.pdbx_seq_one_letter_code
_entity_poly.pdbx_strand_id
1 'polypeptide(L)'
;MSGQPFLCGRRGRSGFAHVGLLSALLLLPVPSLGETLQEVYDLARQSDPRFRSAQAEARAIGMALDQARAGFLPTVKLDFERTRTRQRIIESQNPIFGAGSTTFPTQSDTLSINQPIFRRDLVVRLEQARAVVQQAEFGLLAAEQDLQIRTTAAYLSVLAASDSLTLAQAERVAVGKVLDLARERLNMGLGTITSQYDAAARFAVTQAREVEATNKLRDARQGLKEITGKAIDKVQTLKDDFVLETPNPASADQWVESSLAQNLGLRAKTAAVEVARQEIERQRAGHFPSVNLLLSRNRKDTGSTLFGGGSIVETTDLSLRLTVPIFEGGLTSAVTQEAVFRHQKAQEDLEQERRGVERLARAAYDGTLGAVNLVQALKQSVSSQQSALEAKEEGLKAGLFALLPVLDAQRDLYLAKRDYEQSRYDYLIYRMRLKQAAGTLAEGDILRVGDALR
;
A
#
# COMPACT_ATOMS: atom_id res chain seq x y z
N MET A 1 -42.75 -30.54 39.36
CA MET A 1 -42.44 -31.57 40.37
C MET A 1 -40.91 -31.52 40.52
N SER A 2 -40.51 -30.85 41.53
CA SER A 2 -39.91 -31.32 42.79
C SER A 2 -38.52 -31.93 42.53
N GLY A 3 -37.41 -31.58 43.13
CA GLY A 3 -37.15 -30.72 44.28
C GLY A 3 -35.63 -30.71 44.51
N GLN A 4 -35.19 -29.64 45.12
CA GLN A 4 -33.96 -29.55 45.91
C GLN A 4 -34.08 -30.44 47.18
N PRO A 5 -33.13 -30.42 48.16
CA PRO A 5 -31.84 -29.73 48.40
C PRO A 5 -30.83 -30.53 49.28
N PHE A 6 -29.92 -29.77 49.95
CA PHE A 6 -29.19 -30.01 51.24
C PHE A 6 -27.68 -30.29 51.07
N LEU A 7 -26.81 -29.80 51.87
CA LEU A 7 -26.54 -28.86 52.97
C LEU A 7 -25.06 -29.01 53.35
N CYS A 8 -24.40 -27.91 53.61
CA CYS A 8 -23.75 -27.48 54.85
C CYS A 8 -22.52 -28.25 55.39
N GLY A 9 -21.42 -27.55 55.53
CA GLY A 9 -20.27 -27.96 56.35
C GLY A 9 -19.32 -26.79 56.64
N ARG A 10 -19.27 -26.39 57.84
CA ARG A 10 -18.78 -25.15 58.48
C ARG A 10 -17.36 -25.33 59.05
N ARG A 11 -16.61 -24.24 59.12
CA ARG A 11 -15.58 -23.82 60.09
C ARG A 11 -14.09 -24.16 59.83
N GLY A 12 -13.31 -23.09 59.89
CA GLY A 12 -11.89 -23.10 60.23
C GLY A 12 -11.28 -21.70 60.05
N ARG A 13 -11.31 -20.89 61.14
CA ARG A 13 -10.59 -19.61 61.27
C ARG A 13 -9.11 -19.91 61.52
N SER A 14 -8.18 -19.25 60.80
CA SER A 14 -6.92 -18.77 61.36
C SER A 14 -6.42 -17.60 60.52
N GLY A 15 -6.26 -16.46 61.20
CA GLY A 15 -5.75 -15.24 60.58
C GLY A 15 -4.23 -15.28 60.43
N PHE A 16 -3.79 -14.67 59.35
CA PHE A 16 -2.44 -14.11 59.24
C PHE A 16 -2.52 -12.75 58.58
N ALA A 17 -2.19 -11.74 59.32
CA ALA A 17 -2.01 -10.38 58.87
C ALA A 17 -0.78 -10.34 57.96
N HIS A 18 -0.96 -10.00 56.67
CA HIS A 18 0.12 -9.59 55.80
C HIS A 18 -0.01 -8.11 55.50
N VAL A 19 0.96 -7.39 55.99
CA VAL A 19 1.30 -6.01 55.77
C VAL A 19 1.42 -5.77 54.26
N GLY A 20 0.45 -5.03 53.72
CA GLY A 20 0.50 -4.58 52.33
C GLY A 20 1.51 -3.46 52.17
N LEU A 21 2.66 -3.77 51.58
CA LEU A 21 3.60 -2.76 51.08
C LEU A 21 3.00 -2.20 49.80
N LEU A 22 2.36 -1.03 49.87
CA LEU A 22 1.97 -0.24 48.72
C LEU A 22 3.25 0.29 48.06
N SER A 23 3.74 -0.42 47.01
CA SER A 23 4.71 0.12 46.09
C SER A 23 4.02 1.19 45.24
N ALA A 24 4.06 2.43 45.70
CA ALA A 24 3.76 3.59 44.87
C ALA A 24 4.84 3.67 43.76
N LEU A 25 4.55 3.08 42.60
CA LEU A 25 5.33 3.29 41.39
C LEU A 25 5.15 4.76 41.01
N LEU A 26 6.12 5.59 41.36
CA LEU A 26 6.27 6.96 40.89
C LEU A 26 6.39 6.90 39.38
N LEU A 27 5.29 7.12 38.67
CA LEU A 27 5.25 7.51 37.25
C LEU A 27 5.94 8.89 37.18
N LEU A 28 7.27 8.88 37.08
CA LEU A 28 8.01 10.04 36.64
C LEU A 28 7.48 10.35 35.22
N PRO A 29 7.08 11.59 34.91
CA PRO A 29 6.78 11.96 33.54
C PRO A 29 8.08 11.80 32.77
N VAL A 30 8.15 10.76 31.92
CA VAL A 30 9.18 10.65 30.89
C VAL A 30 9.03 11.90 30.05
N PRO A 31 10.08 12.73 29.87
CA PRO A 31 9.99 13.85 28.96
C PRO A 31 9.57 13.28 27.62
N SER A 32 8.45 13.76 27.07
CA SER A 32 7.96 13.33 25.76
C SER A 32 8.94 13.85 24.70
N LEU A 33 10.03 13.11 24.50
CA LEU A 33 10.78 13.16 23.26
C LEU A 33 9.77 12.95 22.13
N GLY A 34 9.84 13.73 21.06
CA GLY A 34 8.93 13.58 19.92
C GLY A 34 8.92 12.13 19.44
N GLU A 35 7.79 11.67 18.88
CA GLU A 35 7.68 10.32 18.33
C GLU A 35 8.75 10.12 17.26
N THR A 36 9.48 9.01 17.36
CA THR A 36 10.57 8.67 16.42
C THR A 36 9.99 8.27 15.06
N LEU A 37 10.77 8.42 14.01
CA LEU A 37 10.35 7.99 12.66
C LEU A 37 10.03 6.48 12.65
N GLN A 38 10.75 5.66 13.41
CA GLN A 38 10.49 4.22 13.50
C GLN A 38 9.13 3.93 14.16
N GLU A 39 8.81 4.58 15.29
CA GLU A 39 7.50 4.43 15.95
C GLU A 39 6.35 4.85 15.04
N VAL A 40 6.54 5.92 14.28
CA VAL A 40 5.56 6.41 13.30
C VAL A 40 5.38 5.42 12.14
N TYR A 41 6.46 4.81 11.67
CA TYR A 41 6.39 3.76 10.66
C TYR A 41 5.66 2.52 11.16
N ASP A 42 5.94 2.08 12.39
CA ASP A 42 5.27 0.93 13.00
C ASP A 42 3.76 1.17 13.15
N LEU A 43 3.35 2.39 13.52
CA LEU A 43 1.95 2.79 13.52
C LEU A 43 1.35 2.78 12.10
N ALA A 44 2.07 3.31 11.12
CA ALA A 44 1.64 3.33 9.73
C ALA A 44 1.46 1.90 9.18
N ARG A 45 2.39 0.98 9.45
CA ARG A 45 2.33 -0.42 9.03
C ARG A 45 1.08 -1.14 9.55
N GLN A 46 0.63 -0.77 10.76
CA GLN A 46 -0.57 -1.34 11.37
C GLN A 46 -1.87 -0.67 10.90
N SER A 47 -1.82 0.61 10.55
CA SER A 47 -3.01 1.45 10.39
C SER A 47 -3.29 1.90 8.96
N ASP A 48 -2.26 1.98 8.08
CA ASP A 48 -2.41 2.52 6.72
C ASP A 48 -3.42 1.69 5.90
N PRO A 49 -4.52 2.30 5.42
CA PRO A 49 -5.53 1.56 4.67
C PRO A 49 -5.03 1.04 3.32
N ARG A 50 -4.11 1.75 2.65
CA ARG A 50 -3.55 1.31 1.36
C ARG A 50 -2.69 0.07 1.52
N PHE A 51 -1.84 0.04 2.54
CA PHE A 51 -1.00 -1.12 2.81
C PHE A 51 -1.84 -2.33 3.29
N ARG A 52 -2.83 -2.11 4.16
CA ARG A 52 -3.76 -3.15 4.60
C ARG A 52 -4.59 -3.71 3.45
N SER A 53 -4.98 -2.86 2.51
CA SER A 53 -5.65 -3.29 1.27
C SER A 53 -4.74 -4.19 0.42
N ALA A 54 -3.47 -3.80 0.23
CA ALA A 54 -2.49 -4.61 -0.50
C ALA A 54 -2.22 -5.96 0.20
N GLN A 55 -2.17 -5.97 1.53
CA GLN A 55 -2.07 -7.22 2.31
C GLN A 55 -3.28 -8.13 2.13
N ALA A 56 -4.49 -7.56 2.15
CA ALA A 56 -5.73 -8.31 1.94
C ALA A 56 -5.80 -8.88 0.52
N GLU A 57 -5.41 -8.10 -0.48
CA GLU A 57 -5.33 -8.54 -1.88
C GLU A 57 -4.33 -9.68 -2.07
N ALA A 58 -3.11 -9.54 -1.52
CA ALA A 58 -2.11 -10.60 -1.58
C ALA A 58 -2.58 -11.90 -0.92
N ARG A 59 -3.29 -11.81 0.22
CA ARG A 59 -3.89 -12.97 0.89
C ARG A 59 -5.01 -13.60 0.05
N ALA A 60 -5.85 -12.77 -0.58
CA ALA A 60 -6.92 -13.24 -1.46
C ALA A 60 -6.35 -13.98 -2.68
N ILE A 61 -5.32 -13.41 -3.32
CA ILE A 61 -4.63 -14.05 -4.44
C ILE A 61 -3.91 -15.32 -3.99
N GLY A 62 -3.35 -15.34 -2.77
CA GLY A 62 -2.72 -16.52 -2.18
C GLY A 62 -3.64 -17.74 -2.15
N MET A 63 -4.95 -17.55 -2.00
CA MET A 63 -5.95 -18.64 -2.05
C MET A 63 -6.06 -19.30 -3.43
N ALA A 64 -5.52 -18.70 -4.49
CA ALA A 64 -5.51 -19.32 -5.82
C ALA A 64 -4.79 -20.68 -5.83
N LEU A 65 -3.77 -20.84 -4.98
CA LEU A 65 -3.06 -22.12 -4.85
C LEU A 65 -3.93 -23.21 -4.24
N ASP A 66 -4.70 -22.88 -3.19
CA ASP A 66 -5.62 -23.82 -2.55
C ASP A 66 -6.82 -24.14 -3.45
N GLN A 67 -7.32 -23.13 -4.19
CA GLN A 67 -8.33 -23.35 -5.24
C GLN A 67 -7.83 -24.30 -6.34
N ALA A 68 -6.57 -24.13 -6.78
CA ALA A 68 -5.98 -25.02 -7.78
C ALA A 68 -5.80 -26.45 -7.24
N ARG A 69 -5.37 -26.61 -5.97
CA ARG A 69 -5.26 -27.91 -5.28
C ARG A 69 -6.62 -28.57 -5.10
N ALA A 70 -7.65 -27.81 -4.75
CA ALA A 70 -9.00 -28.33 -4.58
C ALA A 70 -9.55 -28.98 -5.87
N GLY A 71 -9.07 -28.53 -7.04
CA GLY A 71 -9.41 -29.14 -8.32
C GLY A 71 -9.00 -30.60 -8.46
N PHE A 72 -8.03 -31.09 -7.66
CA PHE A 72 -7.59 -32.50 -7.64
C PHE A 72 -8.38 -33.36 -6.66
N LEU A 73 -9.15 -32.77 -5.78
CA LEU A 73 -9.90 -33.48 -4.74
C LEU A 73 -11.28 -33.91 -5.25
N PRO A 74 -11.89 -34.94 -4.64
CA PRO A 74 -13.24 -35.35 -4.99
C PRO A 74 -14.25 -34.23 -4.66
N THR A 75 -15.18 -34.00 -5.56
CA THR A 75 -16.34 -33.16 -5.31
C THR A 75 -17.54 -34.03 -4.94
N VAL A 76 -18.18 -33.75 -3.81
CA VAL A 76 -19.38 -34.43 -3.33
C VAL A 76 -20.56 -33.48 -3.47
N LYS A 77 -21.64 -33.94 -4.13
CA LYS A 77 -22.88 -33.17 -4.31
C LYS A 77 -24.07 -34.01 -3.90
N LEU A 78 -25.05 -33.35 -3.32
CA LEU A 78 -26.37 -33.93 -3.01
C LEU A 78 -27.42 -33.04 -3.66
N ASP A 79 -28.14 -33.61 -4.62
CA ASP A 79 -29.17 -32.94 -5.39
C ASP A 79 -30.55 -33.50 -5.01
N PHE A 80 -31.49 -32.64 -4.69
CA PHE A 80 -32.88 -32.97 -4.46
C PHE A 80 -33.73 -32.33 -5.55
N GLU A 81 -34.35 -33.17 -6.36
CA GLU A 81 -35.23 -32.74 -7.44
C GLU A 81 -36.68 -33.19 -7.18
N ARG A 82 -37.61 -32.27 -7.37
CA ARG A 82 -39.03 -32.52 -7.24
C ARG A 82 -39.70 -32.00 -8.49
N THR A 83 -40.10 -32.94 -9.36
CA THR A 83 -40.67 -32.63 -10.68
C THR A 83 -42.13 -33.04 -10.71
N ARG A 84 -43.01 -32.24 -11.29
CA ARG A 84 -44.37 -32.60 -11.63
C ARG A 84 -44.55 -32.68 -13.13
N THR A 85 -44.64 -33.90 -13.66
CA THR A 85 -44.75 -34.17 -15.08
C THR A 85 -46.21 -34.32 -15.47
N ARG A 86 -46.66 -33.56 -16.48
CA ARG A 86 -47.89 -33.80 -17.21
C ARG A 86 -47.57 -34.47 -18.51
N GLN A 87 -47.95 -35.74 -18.63
CA GLN A 87 -47.73 -36.55 -19.84
C GLN A 87 -49.08 -36.72 -20.56
N ARG A 88 -49.05 -36.51 -21.87
CA ARG A 88 -50.20 -36.79 -22.76
C ARG A 88 -49.72 -37.69 -23.89
N ILE A 89 -50.34 -38.89 -23.98
CA ILE A 89 -50.12 -39.82 -25.11
C ILE A 89 -51.18 -39.45 -26.15
N ILE A 90 -50.69 -39.01 -27.30
CA ILE A 90 -51.52 -38.64 -28.45
C ILE A 90 -51.90 -39.86 -29.23
N GLU A 91 -50.92 -40.76 -29.50
CA GLU A 91 -51.07 -42.01 -30.22
C GLU A 91 -50.16 -43.06 -29.60
N SER A 92 -50.60 -44.32 -29.56
CA SER A 92 -49.79 -45.45 -29.09
C SER A 92 -50.12 -46.67 -29.93
N GLN A 93 -49.13 -47.35 -30.44
CA GLN A 93 -49.29 -48.65 -31.14
C GLN A 93 -49.40 -49.83 -30.16
N ASN A 94 -49.17 -49.58 -28.88
CA ASN A 94 -49.30 -50.63 -27.85
C ASN A 94 -50.76 -50.65 -27.37
N PRO A 95 -51.47 -51.79 -27.54
CA PRO A 95 -52.90 -51.90 -27.18
C PRO A 95 -53.18 -51.82 -25.66
N ILE A 96 -52.15 -51.97 -24.85
CA ILE A 96 -52.27 -51.87 -23.36
C ILE A 96 -52.26 -50.40 -22.91
N PHE A 97 -51.66 -49.50 -23.66
CA PHE A 97 -51.47 -48.06 -23.32
C PHE A 97 -52.26 -47.19 -24.30
N GLY A 98 -53.52 -46.94 -24.04
CA GLY A 98 -54.38 -46.06 -24.84
C GLY A 98 -53.96 -44.58 -24.77
N ALA A 99 -54.51 -43.80 -25.72
CA ALA A 99 -54.43 -42.34 -25.64
C ALA A 99 -54.98 -41.82 -24.35
N GLY A 100 -54.30 -40.85 -23.71
CA GLY A 100 -54.73 -40.29 -22.45
C GLY A 100 -53.78 -39.26 -21.87
N SER A 101 -54.16 -38.63 -20.75
CA SER A 101 -53.31 -37.66 -20.06
C SER A 101 -53.24 -38.00 -18.60
N THR A 102 -52.04 -37.96 -18.03
CA THR A 102 -51.80 -38.12 -16.58
C THR A 102 -50.84 -37.07 -16.08
N THR A 103 -50.93 -36.77 -14.82
CA THR A 103 -49.98 -35.89 -14.10
C THR A 103 -49.43 -36.63 -12.91
N PHE A 104 -48.14 -36.79 -12.80
CA PHE A 104 -47.53 -37.51 -11.71
C PHE A 104 -46.33 -36.75 -11.14
N PRO A 105 -46.06 -36.83 -9.83
CA PRO A 105 -44.88 -36.32 -9.20
C PRO A 105 -43.69 -37.29 -9.43
N THR A 106 -42.49 -36.74 -9.54
CA THR A 106 -41.26 -37.49 -9.47
C THR A 106 -40.35 -36.81 -8.44
N GLN A 107 -39.83 -37.59 -7.51
CA GLN A 107 -38.83 -37.13 -6.54
C GLN A 107 -37.55 -37.88 -6.84
N SER A 108 -36.42 -37.15 -6.95
CA SER A 108 -35.11 -37.71 -7.20
C SER A 108 -34.11 -37.15 -6.19
N ASP A 109 -33.49 -38.00 -5.43
CA ASP A 109 -32.45 -37.67 -4.45
C ASP A 109 -31.17 -38.31 -4.93
N THR A 110 -30.17 -37.49 -5.33
CA THR A 110 -28.93 -37.98 -5.96
C THR A 110 -27.73 -37.52 -5.14
N LEU A 111 -26.98 -38.49 -4.60
CA LEU A 111 -25.63 -38.26 -4.08
C LEU A 111 -24.62 -38.58 -5.19
N SER A 112 -23.78 -37.61 -5.56
CA SER A 112 -22.76 -37.80 -6.58
C SER A 112 -21.36 -37.42 -6.04
N ILE A 113 -20.40 -38.25 -6.37
CA ILE A 113 -18.97 -38.01 -6.06
C ILE A 113 -18.24 -38.05 -7.40
N ASN A 114 -17.54 -36.97 -7.72
CA ASN A 114 -16.70 -36.87 -8.91
C ASN A 114 -15.25 -36.67 -8.50
N GLN A 115 -14.38 -37.62 -8.85
CA GLN A 115 -12.93 -37.58 -8.64
C GLN A 115 -12.21 -37.47 -9.97
N PRO A 116 -11.53 -36.32 -10.24
CA PRO A 116 -10.60 -36.25 -11.37
C PRO A 116 -9.43 -37.20 -11.17
N ILE A 117 -9.19 -38.08 -12.15
CA ILE A 117 -8.06 -39.05 -12.15
C ILE A 117 -6.92 -38.51 -13.02
N PHE A 118 -7.26 -38.00 -14.21
CA PHE A 118 -6.29 -37.36 -15.10
C PHE A 118 -6.93 -36.15 -15.77
N ARG A 119 -6.34 -35.00 -15.48
CA ARG A 119 -6.74 -33.73 -16.08
C ARG A 119 -5.52 -32.83 -16.23
N ARG A 120 -5.03 -32.68 -17.47
CA ARG A 120 -3.84 -31.88 -17.77
C ARG A 120 -4.04 -30.40 -17.40
N ASP A 121 -5.23 -29.85 -17.62
CA ASP A 121 -5.58 -28.48 -17.29
C ASP A 121 -5.44 -28.16 -15.80
N LEU A 122 -5.73 -29.12 -14.90
CA LEU A 122 -5.55 -28.93 -13.45
C LEU A 122 -4.07 -28.83 -13.05
N VAL A 123 -3.21 -29.63 -13.70
CA VAL A 123 -1.75 -29.57 -13.44
C VAL A 123 -1.21 -28.20 -13.84
N VAL A 124 -1.54 -27.74 -15.05
CA VAL A 124 -1.11 -26.43 -15.55
C VAL A 124 -1.70 -25.30 -14.70
N ARG A 125 -2.95 -25.43 -14.27
CA ARG A 125 -3.61 -24.46 -13.38
C ARG A 125 -2.87 -24.30 -12.04
N LEU A 126 -2.31 -25.40 -11.52
CA LEU A 126 -1.50 -25.35 -10.29
C LEU A 126 -0.19 -24.57 -10.50
N GLU A 127 0.50 -24.78 -11.64
CA GLU A 127 1.72 -24.04 -11.96
C GLU A 127 1.40 -22.55 -12.23
N GLN A 128 0.31 -22.26 -12.93
CA GLN A 128 -0.17 -20.89 -13.15
C GLN A 128 -0.48 -20.19 -11.82
N ALA A 129 -1.16 -20.88 -10.88
CA ALA A 129 -1.47 -20.35 -9.56
C ALA A 129 -0.20 -19.98 -8.76
N ARG A 130 0.87 -20.78 -8.86
CA ARG A 130 2.17 -20.45 -8.26
C ARG A 130 2.74 -19.15 -8.79
N ALA A 131 2.71 -18.96 -10.10
CA ALA A 131 3.20 -17.74 -10.73
C ALA A 131 2.35 -16.51 -10.34
N VAL A 132 1.02 -16.67 -10.25
CA VAL A 132 0.09 -15.61 -9.80
C VAL A 132 0.36 -15.22 -8.35
N VAL A 133 0.58 -16.19 -7.46
CA VAL A 133 0.93 -15.92 -6.05
C VAL A 133 2.28 -15.21 -5.97
N GLN A 134 3.28 -15.66 -6.71
CA GLN A 134 4.59 -15.00 -6.74
C GLN A 134 4.52 -13.55 -7.24
N GLN A 135 3.68 -13.29 -8.26
CA GLN A 135 3.42 -11.92 -8.73
C GLN A 135 2.82 -11.05 -7.62
N ALA A 136 1.85 -11.58 -6.87
CA ALA A 136 1.20 -10.87 -5.77
C ALA A 136 2.16 -10.61 -4.59
N GLU A 137 3.06 -11.54 -4.29
CA GLU A 137 4.10 -11.37 -3.27
C GLU A 137 5.04 -10.20 -3.61
N PHE A 138 5.50 -10.10 -4.86
CA PHE A 138 6.30 -8.95 -5.30
C PHE A 138 5.50 -7.64 -5.25
N GLY A 139 4.21 -7.69 -5.57
CA GLY A 139 3.30 -6.54 -5.42
C GLY A 139 3.17 -6.08 -3.96
N LEU A 140 3.07 -7.01 -3.01
CA LEU A 140 3.01 -6.70 -1.58
C LEU A 140 4.32 -6.08 -1.08
N LEU A 141 5.48 -6.63 -1.47
CA LEU A 141 6.78 -6.06 -1.12
C LEU A 141 6.95 -4.64 -1.69
N ALA A 142 6.48 -4.41 -2.92
CA ALA A 142 6.49 -3.06 -3.51
C ALA A 142 5.58 -2.08 -2.74
N ALA A 143 4.41 -2.54 -2.28
CA ALA A 143 3.51 -1.75 -1.44
C ALA A 143 4.11 -1.44 -0.05
N GLU A 144 4.93 -2.33 0.51
CA GLU A 144 5.68 -2.08 1.75
C GLU A 144 6.75 -1.01 1.54
N GLN A 145 7.52 -1.06 0.44
CA GLN A 145 8.47 0.01 0.10
C GLN A 145 7.77 1.36 -0.16
N ASP A 146 6.60 1.35 -0.80
CA ASP A 146 5.79 2.56 -0.97
C ASP A 146 5.35 3.14 0.38
N LEU A 147 4.92 2.29 1.32
CA LEU A 147 4.57 2.72 2.69
C LEU A 147 5.77 3.37 3.39
N GLN A 148 6.97 2.78 3.29
CA GLN A 148 8.20 3.34 3.86
C GLN A 148 8.47 4.76 3.33
N ILE A 149 8.37 4.96 2.01
CA ILE A 149 8.57 6.28 1.39
C ILE A 149 7.47 7.25 1.82
N ARG A 150 6.20 6.87 1.76
CA ARG A 150 5.07 7.75 2.12
C ARG A 150 5.13 8.19 3.58
N THR A 151 5.41 7.26 4.47
CA THR A 151 5.51 7.57 5.89
C THR A 151 6.67 8.51 6.18
N THR A 152 7.85 8.23 5.62
CA THR A 152 9.03 9.09 5.78
C THR A 152 8.77 10.47 5.16
N ALA A 153 8.19 10.55 3.96
CA ALA A 153 7.87 11.82 3.31
C ALA A 153 6.86 12.64 4.13
N ALA A 154 5.81 12.00 4.67
CA ALA A 154 4.83 12.68 5.51
C ALA A 154 5.45 13.19 6.83
N TYR A 155 6.31 12.40 7.46
CA TYR A 155 7.04 12.78 8.66
C TYR A 155 7.96 13.99 8.39
N LEU A 156 8.79 13.92 7.36
CA LEU A 156 9.69 15.01 6.97
C LEU A 156 8.93 16.26 6.51
N SER A 157 7.73 16.10 5.93
CA SER A 157 6.86 17.23 5.58
C SER A 157 6.36 17.99 6.82
N VAL A 158 6.06 17.26 7.93
CA VAL A 158 5.72 17.92 9.21
C VAL A 158 6.90 18.71 9.75
N LEU A 159 8.11 18.16 9.67
CA LEU A 159 9.34 18.86 10.08
C LEU A 159 9.57 20.12 9.25
N ALA A 160 9.57 20.00 7.93
CA ALA A 160 9.76 21.11 7.01
C ALA A 160 8.73 22.23 7.23
N ALA A 161 7.46 21.86 7.47
CA ALA A 161 6.42 22.83 7.77
C ALA A 161 6.60 23.49 9.14
N SER A 162 7.09 22.76 10.15
CA SER A 162 7.41 23.28 11.48
C SER A 162 8.56 24.31 11.42
N ASP A 163 9.63 23.97 10.69
CA ASP A 163 10.77 24.88 10.53
C ASP A 163 10.38 26.11 9.72
N SER A 164 9.57 25.91 8.67
CA SER A 164 9.03 27.03 7.88
C SER A 164 8.20 27.98 8.74
N LEU A 165 7.39 27.47 9.68
CA LEU A 165 6.64 28.31 10.63
C LEU A 165 7.57 29.05 11.58
N THR A 166 8.57 28.38 12.14
CA THR A 166 9.56 28.98 13.03
C THR A 166 10.32 30.12 12.33
N LEU A 167 10.73 29.91 11.08
CA LEU A 167 11.38 30.92 10.27
C LEU A 167 10.45 32.11 9.95
N ALA A 168 9.17 31.84 9.60
CA ALA A 168 8.19 32.88 9.34
C ALA A 168 7.91 33.75 10.57
N GLN A 169 7.84 33.14 11.76
CA GLN A 169 7.71 33.86 13.03
C GLN A 169 8.94 34.73 13.32
N ALA A 170 10.15 34.17 13.08
CA ALA A 170 11.38 34.92 13.27
C ALA A 170 11.49 36.09 12.26
N GLU A 171 11.12 35.89 10.99
CA GLU A 171 11.04 36.97 9.99
C GLU A 171 10.08 38.09 10.43
N ARG A 172 8.87 37.70 10.89
CA ARG A 172 7.88 38.66 11.37
C ARG A 172 8.41 39.51 12.53
N VAL A 173 9.08 38.88 13.50
CA VAL A 173 9.68 39.61 14.65
C VAL A 173 10.79 40.55 14.17
N ALA A 174 11.64 40.08 13.27
CA ALA A 174 12.75 40.91 12.73
C ALA A 174 12.22 42.10 11.95
N VAL A 175 11.27 41.91 11.04
CA VAL A 175 10.65 43.02 10.25
C VAL A 175 9.83 43.93 11.16
N GLY A 176 9.20 43.43 12.23
CA GLY A 176 8.51 44.25 13.23
C GLY A 176 9.45 45.24 13.91
N LYS A 177 10.65 44.81 14.31
CA LYS A 177 11.67 45.73 14.86
C LYS A 177 12.10 46.80 13.87
N VAL A 178 12.19 46.46 12.58
CA VAL A 178 12.52 47.46 11.53
C VAL A 178 11.38 48.46 11.32
N LEU A 179 10.12 48.02 11.42
CA LEU A 179 8.95 48.91 11.37
C LEU A 179 8.95 49.87 12.56
N ASP A 180 9.24 49.39 13.76
CA ASP A 180 9.31 50.24 14.95
C ASP A 180 10.44 51.26 14.83
N LEU A 181 11.62 50.84 14.37
CA LEU A 181 12.73 51.75 14.06
C LEU A 181 12.33 52.82 13.01
N ALA A 182 11.59 52.43 11.96
CA ALA A 182 11.11 53.37 10.95
C ALA A 182 10.17 54.42 11.54
N ARG A 183 9.27 54.04 12.45
CA ARG A 183 8.37 54.92 13.17
C ARG A 183 9.12 55.92 14.08
N GLU A 184 10.07 55.39 14.85
CA GLU A 184 10.90 56.24 15.74
C GLU A 184 11.72 57.25 14.96
N ARG A 185 12.36 56.86 13.84
CA ARG A 185 13.09 57.78 12.96
C ARG A 185 12.20 58.85 12.34
N LEU A 186 11.00 58.49 11.92
CA LEU A 186 10.04 59.47 11.40
C LEU A 186 9.63 60.50 12.49
N ASN A 187 9.34 60.00 13.70
CA ASN A 187 8.96 60.88 14.83
C ASN A 187 10.09 61.82 15.23
N MET A 188 11.34 61.43 15.07
CA MET A 188 12.51 62.28 15.29
C MET A 188 12.86 63.17 14.10
N GLY A 189 12.12 63.13 12.99
CA GLY A 189 12.42 63.89 11.78
C GLY A 189 13.61 63.35 10.98
N LEU A 190 14.14 62.17 11.31
CA LEU A 190 15.29 61.54 10.69
C LEU A 190 14.91 60.49 9.60
N GLY A 191 13.62 60.26 9.43
CA GLY A 191 13.07 59.28 8.46
C GLY A 191 12.00 59.88 7.56
N THR A 192 11.64 59.17 6.52
CA THR A 192 10.57 59.55 5.57
C THR A 192 9.30 58.73 5.84
N ILE A 193 8.15 59.32 5.53
CA ILE A 193 6.85 58.61 5.63
C ILE A 193 6.80 57.39 4.69
N THR A 194 7.48 57.47 3.53
CA THR A 194 7.61 56.36 2.58
C THR A 194 8.33 55.18 3.19
N SER A 195 9.42 55.36 3.93
CA SER A 195 10.15 54.29 4.64
C SER A 195 9.29 53.61 5.69
N GLN A 196 8.41 54.35 6.40
CA GLN A 196 7.46 53.75 7.33
C GLN A 196 6.41 52.94 6.59
N TYR A 197 5.86 53.40 5.47
CA TYR A 197 4.88 52.65 4.70
C TYR A 197 5.49 51.39 4.07
N ASP A 198 6.72 51.45 3.55
CA ASP A 198 7.45 50.29 3.04
C ASP A 198 7.64 49.23 4.13
N ALA A 199 8.05 49.63 5.32
CA ALA A 199 8.22 48.72 6.44
C ALA A 199 6.86 48.14 6.91
N ALA A 200 5.80 48.92 6.94
CA ALA A 200 4.46 48.48 7.30
C ALA A 200 3.91 47.49 6.26
N ALA A 201 4.10 47.74 4.98
CA ALA A 201 3.70 46.83 3.90
C ALA A 201 4.48 45.48 4.00
N ARG A 202 5.79 45.53 4.26
CA ARG A 202 6.61 44.33 4.44
C ARG A 202 6.17 43.53 5.68
N PHE A 203 5.87 44.20 6.79
CA PHE A 203 5.36 43.57 8.00
C PHE A 203 4.03 42.85 7.75
N ALA A 204 3.09 43.44 7.03
CA ALA A 204 1.83 42.80 6.66
C ALA A 204 2.05 41.54 5.81
N VAL A 205 3.02 41.56 4.89
CA VAL A 205 3.41 40.36 4.11
C VAL A 205 3.94 39.25 5.02
N THR A 206 4.76 39.58 6.05
CA THR A 206 5.27 38.57 6.98
C THR A 206 4.18 37.95 7.84
N GLN A 207 3.16 38.76 8.23
CA GLN A 207 1.97 38.22 8.92
C GLN A 207 1.19 37.22 8.04
N ALA A 208 0.99 37.55 6.77
CA ALA A 208 0.34 36.63 5.83
C ALA A 208 1.12 35.30 5.65
N ARG A 209 2.46 35.38 5.56
CA ARG A 209 3.33 34.21 5.47
C ARG A 209 3.27 33.29 6.74
N GLU A 210 3.19 33.91 7.93
CA GLU A 210 3.03 33.14 9.17
C GLU A 210 1.69 32.38 9.18
N VAL A 211 0.60 33.02 8.74
CA VAL A 211 -0.70 32.34 8.60
C VAL A 211 -0.62 31.19 7.59
N GLU A 212 0.02 31.39 6.45
CA GLU A 212 0.23 30.34 5.44
C GLU A 212 1.06 29.18 6.01
N ALA A 213 2.18 29.46 6.69
CA ALA A 213 3.03 28.46 7.30
C ALA A 213 2.30 27.66 8.40
N THR A 214 1.45 28.34 9.21
CA THR A 214 0.59 27.71 10.20
C THR A 214 -0.38 26.72 9.55
N ASN A 215 -0.99 27.10 8.44
CA ASN A 215 -1.92 26.25 7.71
C ASN A 215 -1.18 25.04 7.09
N LYS A 216 0.01 25.26 6.50
CA LYS A 216 0.85 24.16 5.95
C LYS A 216 1.24 23.15 7.02
N LEU A 217 1.61 23.60 8.23
CA LEU A 217 1.92 22.68 9.33
C LEU A 217 0.69 21.86 9.75
N ARG A 218 -0.48 22.51 9.80
CA ARG A 218 -1.72 21.82 10.12
C ARG A 218 -2.06 20.74 9.07
N ASP A 219 -1.92 21.08 7.79
CA ASP A 219 -2.16 20.17 6.67
C ASP A 219 -1.17 19.00 6.68
N ALA A 220 0.13 19.26 6.86
CA ALA A 220 1.15 18.20 6.97
C ALA A 220 0.86 17.22 8.13
N ARG A 221 0.41 17.73 9.28
CA ARG A 221 -0.03 16.87 10.40
C ARG A 221 -1.25 16.02 10.05
N GLN A 222 -2.20 16.55 9.28
CA GLN A 222 -3.34 15.75 8.82
C GLN A 222 -2.91 14.68 7.81
N GLY A 223 -1.97 14.99 6.91
CA GLY A 223 -1.39 14.00 5.99
C GLY A 223 -0.67 12.86 6.74
N LEU A 224 0.06 13.17 7.81
CA LEU A 224 0.68 12.15 8.64
C LEU A 224 -0.36 11.30 9.39
N LYS A 225 -1.42 11.94 9.93
CA LYS A 225 -2.54 11.26 10.58
C LYS A 225 -3.30 10.34 9.62
N GLU A 226 -3.45 10.70 8.34
CA GLU A 226 -4.10 9.86 7.33
C GLU A 226 -3.41 8.50 7.21
N ILE A 227 -2.07 8.48 7.27
CA ILE A 227 -1.26 7.25 7.14
C ILE A 227 -1.23 6.47 8.47
N THR A 228 -1.07 7.17 9.60
CA THR A 228 -0.87 6.55 10.92
C THR A 228 -2.18 6.25 11.68
N GLY A 229 -3.29 6.86 11.24
CA GLY A 229 -4.58 6.78 11.95
C GLY A 229 -4.61 7.55 13.29
N LYS A 230 -3.47 8.09 13.75
CA LYS A 230 -3.32 8.78 15.05
C LYS A 230 -2.75 10.18 14.84
N ALA A 231 -3.20 11.15 15.64
CA ALA A 231 -2.59 12.48 15.65
C ALA A 231 -1.22 12.41 16.34
N ILE A 232 -0.20 12.93 15.65
CA ILE A 232 1.18 13.04 16.14
C ILE A 232 1.48 14.53 16.33
N ASP A 233 1.66 14.94 17.56
CA ASP A 233 1.84 16.37 17.88
C ASP A 233 3.30 16.79 17.85
N LYS A 234 4.21 15.92 18.26
CA LYS A 234 5.63 16.19 18.31
C LYS A 234 6.42 15.16 17.52
N VAL A 235 7.28 15.63 16.66
CA VAL A 235 8.24 14.84 15.88
C VAL A 235 9.65 15.26 16.26
N GLN A 236 10.62 14.35 16.13
CA GLN A 236 12.02 14.65 16.33
C GLN A 236 12.53 15.63 15.27
N THR A 237 13.42 16.55 15.62
CA THR A 237 13.99 17.53 14.69
C THR A 237 15.23 16.98 13.98
N LEU A 238 15.56 17.54 12.80
CA LEU A 238 16.78 17.17 12.09
C LEU A 238 18.01 17.75 12.79
N LYS A 239 19.05 16.93 12.93
CA LYS A 239 20.34 17.38 13.49
C LYS A 239 20.98 18.44 12.59
N ASP A 240 21.64 19.43 13.21
CA ASP A 240 22.30 20.50 12.46
C ASP A 240 23.55 20.02 11.71
N ASP A 241 24.21 18.99 12.24
CA ASP A 241 25.47 18.41 11.79
C ASP A 241 25.30 17.08 11.03
N PHE A 242 24.08 16.78 10.53
CA PHE A 242 23.87 15.55 9.77
C PHE A 242 24.76 15.50 8.50
N VAL A 243 25.33 14.33 8.25
CA VAL A 243 26.31 14.14 7.17
C VAL A 243 25.59 13.88 5.84
N LEU A 244 25.96 14.67 4.82
CA LEU A 244 25.54 14.45 3.44
C LEU A 244 26.42 13.36 2.82
N GLU A 245 25.82 12.20 2.54
CA GLU A 245 26.50 11.08 1.88
C GLU A 245 26.20 11.10 0.38
N THR A 246 27.23 10.99 -0.45
CA THR A 246 27.06 10.74 -1.87
C THR A 246 26.58 9.30 -2.11
N PRO A 247 25.85 9.02 -3.22
CA PRO A 247 25.45 7.65 -3.54
C PRO A 247 26.65 6.70 -3.61
N ASN A 248 26.55 5.56 -2.96
CA ASN A 248 27.55 4.49 -3.02
C ASN A 248 26.85 3.20 -3.49
N PRO A 249 27.22 2.65 -4.65
CA PRO A 249 28.34 3.01 -5.54
C PRO A 249 28.17 4.37 -6.25
N ALA A 250 29.30 5.00 -6.58
CA ALA A 250 29.35 6.31 -7.24
C ALA A 250 29.21 6.20 -8.79
N SER A 251 28.38 5.30 -9.27
CA SER A 251 28.13 5.02 -10.69
C SER A 251 26.66 4.78 -10.95
N ALA A 252 26.07 5.58 -11.85
CA ALA A 252 24.67 5.40 -12.27
C ALA A 252 24.45 4.01 -12.90
N ASP A 253 25.42 3.47 -13.65
CA ASP A 253 25.27 2.16 -14.31
C ASP A 253 25.19 1.02 -13.31
N GLN A 254 25.93 1.07 -12.21
CA GLN A 254 25.82 0.06 -11.13
C GLN A 254 24.46 0.11 -10.42
N TRP A 255 23.88 1.29 -10.27
CA TRP A 255 22.52 1.43 -9.74
C TRP A 255 21.46 0.90 -10.72
N VAL A 256 21.66 1.12 -12.04
CA VAL A 256 20.82 0.55 -13.09
C VAL A 256 20.91 -0.98 -13.07
N GLU A 257 22.10 -1.56 -13.01
CA GLU A 257 22.28 -3.01 -12.93
C GLU A 257 21.57 -3.62 -11.71
N SER A 258 21.76 -3.00 -10.53
CA SER A 258 21.05 -3.41 -9.31
C SER A 258 19.54 -3.31 -9.47
N SER A 259 19.04 -2.23 -10.07
CA SER A 259 17.62 -2.00 -10.30
C SER A 259 17.04 -3.06 -11.23
N LEU A 260 17.72 -3.38 -12.32
CA LEU A 260 17.27 -4.43 -13.27
C LEU A 260 17.24 -5.83 -12.63
N ALA A 261 18.11 -6.09 -11.64
CA ALA A 261 18.15 -7.36 -10.94
C ALA A 261 17.12 -7.47 -9.80
N GLN A 262 16.84 -6.38 -9.08
CA GLN A 262 16.14 -6.44 -7.77
C GLN A 262 14.85 -5.64 -7.71
N ASN A 263 14.55 -4.76 -8.69
CA ASN A 263 13.34 -3.94 -8.66
C ASN A 263 12.07 -4.81 -8.58
N LEU A 264 11.23 -4.55 -7.58
CA LEU A 264 10.06 -5.36 -7.29
C LEU A 264 8.97 -5.27 -8.36
N GLY A 265 8.82 -4.10 -8.99
CA GLY A 265 7.89 -3.90 -10.12
C GLY A 265 8.31 -4.76 -11.33
N LEU A 266 9.59 -4.77 -11.65
CA LEU A 266 10.13 -5.58 -12.74
C LEU A 266 9.99 -7.09 -12.46
N ARG A 267 10.22 -7.53 -11.22
CA ARG A 267 10.01 -8.92 -10.80
C ARG A 267 8.54 -9.33 -10.87
N ALA A 268 7.63 -8.44 -10.50
CA ALA A 268 6.19 -8.67 -10.64
C ALA A 268 5.79 -8.82 -12.13
N LYS A 269 6.33 -7.99 -13.02
CA LYS A 269 6.10 -8.11 -14.47
C LYS A 269 6.70 -9.39 -15.06
N THR A 270 7.87 -9.82 -14.58
CA THR A 270 8.47 -11.11 -14.97
C THR A 270 7.56 -12.27 -14.57
N ALA A 271 7.01 -12.26 -13.36
CA ALA A 271 6.05 -13.26 -12.93
C ALA A 271 4.75 -13.22 -13.78
N ALA A 272 4.30 -12.02 -14.19
CA ALA A 272 3.13 -11.89 -15.08
C ALA A 272 3.36 -12.51 -16.47
N VAL A 273 4.57 -12.42 -17.02
CA VAL A 273 4.94 -13.13 -18.28
C VAL A 273 4.84 -14.65 -18.08
N GLU A 274 5.29 -15.14 -16.94
CA GLU A 274 5.16 -16.57 -16.61
C GLU A 274 3.68 -17.00 -16.46
N VAL A 275 2.85 -16.19 -15.83
CA VAL A 275 1.38 -16.43 -15.77
C VAL A 275 0.79 -16.55 -17.18
N ALA A 276 1.17 -15.65 -18.08
CA ALA A 276 0.68 -15.66 -19.46
C ALA A 276 1.24 -16.86 -20.25
N ARG A 277 2.48 -17.29 -19.97
CA ARG A 277 3.06 -18.51 -20.57
C ARG A 277 2.29 -19.76 -20.12
N GLN A 278 2.00 -19.88 -18.83
CA GLN A 278 1.19 -20.99 -18.32
C GLN A 278 -0.24 -20.99 -18.88
N GLU A 279 -0.77 -19.81 -19.21
CA GLU A 279 -2.09 -19.71 -19.84
C GLU A 279 -2.10 -20.38 -21.23
N ILE A 280 -1.01 -20.26 -22.01
CA ILE A 280 -0.88 -20.98 -23.30
C ILE A 280 -0.98 -22.49 -23.07
N GLU A 281 -0.25 -23.02 -22.10
CA GLU A 281 -0.25 -24.46 -21.76
C GLU A 281 -1.62 -24.91 -21.23
N ARG A 282 -2.31 -24.05 -20.49
CA ARG A 282 -3.66 -24.32 -19.98
C ARG A 282 -4.67 -24.43 -21.14
N GLN A 283 -4.59 -23.54 -22.14
CA GLN A 283 -5.47 -23.63 -23.32
C GLN A 283 -5.12 -24.84 -24.19
N ARG A 284 -3.83 -25.15 -24.37
CA ARG A 284 -3.39 -26.38 -25.06
C ARG A 284 -3.87 -27.66 -24.38
N ALA A 285 -4.05 -27.62 -23.05
CA ALA A 285 -4.56 -28.75 -22.30
C ALA A 285 -5.96 -29.19 -22.76
N GLY A 286 -6.73 -28.33 -23.45
CA GLY A 286 -8.00 -28.66 -24.08
C GLY A 286 -7.90 -29.77 -25.13
N HIS A 287 -6.74 -30.01 -25.74
CA HIS A 287 -6.51 -31.11 -26.66
C HIS A 287 -6.23 -32.46 -25.99
N PHE A 288 -5.99 -32.45 -24.66
CA PHE A 288 -5.65 -33.68 -23.94
C PHE A 288 -6.90 -34.43 -23.45
N PRO A 289 -6.84 -35.77 -23.37
CA PRO A 289 -7.91 -36.53 -22.78
C PRO A 289 -8.09 -36.20 -21.29
N SER A 290 -9.31 -36.35 -20.80
CA SER A 290 -9.64 -36.27 -19.38
C SER A 290 -10.24 -37.56 -18.87
N VAL A 291 -9.88 -37.95 -17.65
CA VAL A 291 -10.38 -39.16 -16.97
C VAL A 291 -10.96 -38.76 -15.63
N ASN A 292 -12.24 -39.10 -15.43
CA ASN A 292 -12.95 -38.85 -14.18
C ASN A 292 -13.58 -40.16 -13.66
N LEU A 293 -13.50 -40.41 -12.37
CA LEU A 293 -14.23 -41.42 -11.67
C LEU A 293 -15.50 -40.80 -11.07
N LEU A 294 -16.66 -41.34 -11.45
CA LEU A 294 -17.95 -40.89 -10.94
C LEU A 294 -18.61 -42.04 -10.14
N LEU A 295 -18.98 -41.76 -8.92
CA LEU A 295 -19.87 -42.58 -8.11
C LEU A 295 -21.16 -41.79 -7.90
N SER A 296 -22.30 -42.42 -8.26
CA SER A 296 -23.60 -41.82 -7.99
C SER A 296 -24.54 -42.81 -7.34
N ARG A 297 -25.31 -42.35 -6.37
CA ARG A 297 -26.44 -43.09 -5.79
C ARG A 297 -27.67 -42.18 -5.94
N ASN A 298 -28.64 -42.68 -6.70
CA ASN A 298 -29.91 -42.03 -6.97
C ASN A 298 -31.04 -42.83 -6.36
N ARG A 299 -31.93 -42.16 -5.62
CA ARG A 299 -33.22 -42.70 -5.22
C ARG A 299 -34.30 -41.92 -5.92
N LYS A 300 -35.05 -42.60 -6.80
CA LYS A 300 -36.12 -41.99 -7.60
C LYS A 300 -37.44 -42.59 -7.24
N ASP A 301 -38.36 -41.76 -6.74
CA ASP A 301 -39.76 -42.09 -6.48
C ASP A 301 -40.63 -41.45 -7.56
N THR A 302 -41.28 -42.25 -8.36
CA THR A 302 -42.13 -41.79 -9.47
C THR A 302 -43.55 -42.19 -9.18
N GLY A 303 -44.49 -41.27 -9.19
CA GLY A 303 -45.91 -41.54 -9.08
C GLY A 303 -46.45 -42.33 -10.25
N SER A 304 -47.69 -42.80 -10.16
CA SER A 304 -48.35 -43.58 -11.21
C SER A 304 -48.35 -42.84 -12.53
N THR A 305 -47.86 -43.51 -13.55
CA THR A 305 -47.82 -43.04 -14.95
C THR A 305 -48.90 -43.72 -15.82
N LEU A 306 -49.04 -43.32 -17.09
CA LEU A 306 -49.88 -44.05 -18.06
C LEU A 306 -49.32 -45.44 -18.43
N PHE A 307 -48.09 -45.73 -18.05
CA PHE A 307 -47.40 -47.01 -18.32
C PHE A 307 -47.40 -47.98 -17.14
N GLY A 308 -48.02 -47.61 -15.99
CA GLY A 308 -48.07 -48.46 -14.83
C GLY A 308 -48.14 -47.68 -13.49
N GLY A 309 -48.19 -48.41 -12.41
CA GLY A 309 -48.14 -47.86 -11.07
C GLY A 309 -46.88 -47.10 -10.71
N GLY A 310 -46.88 -46.40 -9.62
CA GLY A 310 -45.67 -45.72 -9.12
C GLY A 310 -44.54 -46.70 -8.78
N SER A 311 -43.31 -46.22 -8.81
CA SER A 311 -42.11 -47.02 -8.46
C SER A 311 -41.10 -46.23 -7.66
N ILE A 312 -40.47 -46.90 -6.69
CA ILE A 312 -39.28 -46.36 -6.01
C ILE A 312 -38.10 -47.19 -6.48
N VAL A 313 -37.11 -46.55 -7.10
CA VAL A 313 -35.93 -47.20 -7.61
C VAL A 313 -34.70 -46.58 -6.97
N GLU A 314 -33.82 -47.41 -6.44
CA GLU A 314 -32.48 -47.01 -6.01
C GLU A 314 -31.46 -47.56 -7.00
N THR A 315 -30.59 -46.66 -7.50
CA THR A 315 -29.54 -47.01 -8.46
C THR A 315 -28.20 -46.55 -7.87
N THR A 316 -27.21 -47.41 -7.91
CA THR A 316 -25.82 -47.06 -7.57
C THR A 316 -24.93 -47.36 -8.76
N ASP A 317 -24.32 -46.31 -9.31
CA ASP A 317 -23.47 -46.36 -10.48
C ASP A 317 -22.03 -46.00 -10.13
N LEU A 318 -21.06 -46.81 -10.51
CA LEU A 318 -19.64 -46.47 -10.52
C LEU A 318 -19.17 -46.45 -11.96
N SER A 319 -18.73 -45.32 -12.43
CA SER A 319 -18.28 -45.14 -13.81
C SER A 319 -16.93 -44.46 -13.91
N LEU A 320 -16.06 -45.01 -14.77
CA LEU A 320 -14.84 -44.34 -15.22
C LEU A 320 -15.10 -43.72 -16.58
N ARG A 321 -15.07 -42.39 -16.63
CA ARG A 321 -15.35 -41.65 -17.86
C ARG A 321 -14.05 -41.11 -18.45
N LEU A 322 -13.68 -41.62 -19.63
CA LEU A 322 -12.64 -41.07 -20.50
C LEU A 322 -13.29 -40.19 -21.56
N THR A 323 -12.89 -38.94 -21.64
CA THR A 323 -13.32 -37.98 -22.67
C THR A 323 -12.11 -37.56 -23.49
N VAL A 324 -12.14 -37.80 -24.79
CA VAL A 324 -11.09 -37.40 -25.75
C VAL A 324 -11.71 -36.41 -26.74
N PRO A 325 -11.34 -35.13 -26.69
CA PRO A 325 -11.81 -34.15 -27.67
C PRO A 325 -11.11 -34.40 -29.02
N ILE A 326 -11.88 -34.82 -30.03
CA ILE A 326 -11.34 -35.11 -31.38
C ILE A 326 -11.41 -33.85 -32.25
N PHE A 327 -12.52 -33.12 -32.18
CA PHE A 327 -12.74 -31.91 -32.97
C PHE A 327 -13.73 -30.99 -32.25
N GLU A 328 -13.34 -29.74 -32.03
CA GLU A 328 -14.13 -28.71 -31.35
C GLU A 328 -14.35 -27.46 -32.28
N GLY A 329 -14.45 -27.66 -33.57
CA GLY A 329 -14.67 -26.55 -34.51
C GLY A 329 -13.56 -25.51 -34.58
N GLY A 330 -12.34 -25.87 -34.12
CA GLY A 330 -11.19 -24.94 -34.08
C GLY A 330 -11.11 -24.07 -32.80
N LEU A 331 -12.03 -24.23 -31.84
CA LEU A 331 -12.09 -23.43 -30.64
C LEU A 331 -10.76 -23.48 -29.83
N THR A 332 -10.26 -24.67 -29.53
CA THR A 332 -9.04 -24.84 -28.74
C THR A 332 -7.83 -24.22 -29.43
N SER A 333 -7.72 -24.29 -30.74
CA SER A 333 -6.67 -23.63 -31.51
C SER A 333 -6.78 -22.10 -31.44
N ALA A 334 -8.00 -21.56 -31.56
CA ALA A 334 -8.23 -20.11 -31.49
C ALA A 334 -7.91 -19.52 -30.11
N VAL A 335 -8.37 -20.16 -29.02
CA VAL A 335 -8.06 -19.68 -27.64
C VAL A 335 -6.58 -19.85 -27.30
N THR A 336 -5.91 -20.88 -27.84
CA THR A 336 -4.46 -21.03 -27.71
C THR A 336 -3.73 -19.90 -28.42
N GLN A 337 -4.14 -19.54 -29.65
CA GLN A 337 -3.53 -18.44 -30.38
C GLN A 337 -3.79 -17.09 -29.69
N GLU A 338 -4.97 -16.88 -29.13
CA GLU A 338 -5.26 -15.71 -28.29
C GLU A 338 -4.30 -15.64 -27.09
N ALA A 339 -4.08 -16.75 -26.39
CA ALA A 339 -3.15 -16.82 -25.27
C ALA A 339 -1.70 -16.52 -25.70
N VAL A 340 -1.28 -16.94 -26.91
CA VAL A 340 0.03 -16.59 -27.48
C VAL A 340 0.16 -15.07 -27.66
N PHE A 341 -0.85 -14.41 -28.21
CA PHE A 341 -0.82 -12.95 -28.36
C PHE A 341 -0.84 -12.21 -27.01
N ARG A 342 -1.57 -12.73 -26.02
CA ARG A 342 -1.54 -12.19 -24.65
C ARG A 342 -0.17 -12.36 -23.99
N HIS A 343 0.51 -13.47 -24.24
CA HIS A 343 1.88 -13.68 -23.77
C HIS A 343 2.86 -12.70 -24.44
N GLN A 344 2.75 -12.48 -25.77
CA GLN A 344 3.54 -11.47 -26.47
C GLN A 344 3.30 -10.07 -25.87
N LYS A 345 2.04 -9.71 -25.63
CA LYS A 345 1.72 -8.45 -24.94
C LYS A 345 2.40 -8.35 -23.58
N ALA A 346 2.38 -9.42 -22.78
CA ALA A 346 3.03 -9.42 -21.46
C ALA A 346 4.57 -9.26 -21.56
N GLN A 347 5.19 -9.79 -22.62
CA GLN A 347 6.62 -9.59 -22.90
C GLN A 347 6.93 -8.13 -23.25
N GLU A 348 6.10 -7.48 -24.06
CA GLU A 348 6.26 -6.06 -24.38
C GLU A 348 6.01 -5.16 -23.15
N ASP A 349 5.02 -5.50 -22.31
CA ASP A 349 4.78 -4.81 -21.04
C ASP A 349 6.00 -4.94 -20.09
N LEU A 350 6.68 -6.09 -20.08
CA LEU A 350 7.92 -6.31 -19.33
C LEU A 350 9.07 -5.46 -19.87
N GLU A 351 9.25 -5.42 -21.19
CA GLU A 351 10.30 -4.61 -21.81
C GLU A 351 10.06 -3.11 -21.58
N GLN A 352 8.81 -2.66 -21.66
CA GLN A 352 8.44 -1.29 -21.28
C GLN A 352 8.81 -0.97 -19.83
N GLU A 353 8.47 -1.87 -18.89
CA GLU A 353 8.82 -1.70 -17.47
C GLU A 353 10.33 -1.68 -17.27
N ARG A 354 11.08 -2.56 -17.95
CA ARG A 354 12.53 -2.62 -17.90
C ARG A 354 13.17 -1.28 -18.28
N ARG A 355 12.74 -0.69 -19.40
CA ARG A 355 13.21 0.64 -19.84
C ARG A 355 12.78 1.74 -18.87
N GLY A 356 11.56 1.61 -18.29
CA GLY A 356 11.07 2.50 -17.25
C GLY A 356 11.96 2.49 -16.00
N VAL A 357 12.31 1.30 -15.51
CA VAL A 357 13.19 1.09 -14.36
C VAL A 357 14.59 1.62 -14.62
N GLU A 358 15.17 1.39 -15.80
CA GLU A 358 16.47 1.93 -16.16
C GLU A 358 16.48 3.47 -16.10
N ARG A 359 15.49 4.10 -16.74
CA ARG A 359 15.34 5.57 -16.70
C ARG A 359 15.14 6.09 -15.28
N LEU A 360 14.30 5.42 -14.49
CA LEU A 360 14.02 5.81 -13.11
C LEU A 360 15.25 5.70 -12.21
N ALA A 361 16.05 4.64 -12.37
CA ALA A 361 17.27 4.45 -11.60
C ALA A 361 18.31 5.54 -11.90
N ARG A 362 18.51 5.89 -13.18
CA ARG A 362 19.40 7.02 -13.56
C ARG A 362 18.89 8.34 -13.00
N ALA A 363 17.61 8.64 -13.16
CA ALA A 363 17.02 9.87 -12.64
C ALA A 363 17.09 9.96 -11.10
N ALA A 364 16.92 8.84 -10.39
CA ALA A 364 17.04 8.79 -8.93
C ALA A 364 18.47 8.99 -8.45
N TYR A 365 19.46 8.43 -9.17
CA TYR A 365 20.89 8.66 -8.91
C TYR A 365 21.26 10.13 -9.11
N ASP A 366 20.93 10.69 -10.29
CA ASP A 366 21.20 12.09 -10.61
C ASP A 366 20.49 13.04 -9.65
N GLY A 367 19.23 12.71 -9.29
CA GLY A 367 18.48 13.48 -8.31
C GLY A 367 19.10 13.48 -6.92
N THR A 368 19.66 12.34 -6.47
CA THR A 368 20.34 12.25 -5.19
C THR A 368 21.65 13.03 -5.20
N LEU A 369 22.44 12.91 -6.25
CA LEU A 369 23.69 13.67 -6.42
C LEU A 369 23.41 15.18 -6.52
N GLY A 370 22.39 15.56 -7.29
CA GLY A 370 21.94 16.95 -7.42
C GLY A 370 21.45 17.52 -6.08
N ALA A 371 20.75 16.73 -5.25
CA ALA A 371 20.33 17.15 -3.93
C ALA A 371 21.50 17.42 -2.99
N VAL A 372 22.56 16.58 -3.00
CA VAL A 372 23.78 16.84 -2.22
C VAL A 372 24.40 18.18 -2.61
N ASN A 373 24.57 18.43 -3.90
CA ASN A 373 25.16 19.68 -4.40
C ASN A 373 24.25 20.89 -4.07
N LEU A 374 22.94 20.74 -4.17
CA LEU A 374 21.97 21.80 -3.87
C LEU A 374 22.03 22.20 -2.39
N VAL A 375 22.06 21.24 -1.47
CA VAL A 375 22.17 21.53 -0.03
C VAL A 375 23.46 22.30 0.26
N GLN A 376 24.59 21.92 -0.34
CA GLN A 376 25.85 22.61 -0.16
C GLN A 376 25.81 24.05 -0.70
N ALA A 377 25.26 24.25 -1.90
CA ALA A 377 25.11 25.56 -2.51
C ALA A 377 24.18 26.48 -1.69
N LEU A 378 23.05 25.95 -1.21
CA LEU A 378 22.12 26.72 -0.38
C LEU A 378 22.70 27.03 1.00
N LYS A 379 23.50 26.17 1.60
CA LYS A 379 24.25 26.46 2.83
C LYS A 379 25.16 27.67 2.63
N GLN A 380 25.91 27.72 1.51
CA GLN A 380 26.76 28.84 1.18
C GLN A 380 25.92 30.11 0.92
N SER A 381 24.76 29.97 0.27
CA SER A 381 23.85 31.09 0.04
C SER A 381 23.35 31.72 1.36
N VAL A 382 22.97 30.90 2.34
CA VAL A 382 22.59 31.40 3.68
C VAL A 382 23.70 32.20 4.33
N SER A 383 24.96 31.69 4.30
CA SER A 383 26.12 32.40 4.83
C SER A 383 26.36 33.75 4.14
N SER A 384 26.26 33.77 2.82
CA SER A 384 26.46 35.00 2.01
C SER A 384 25.34 36.03 2.26
N GLN A 385 24.06 35.59 2.35
CA GLN A 385 22.94 36.47 2.65
C GLN A 385 22.97 37.03 4.07
N GLN A 386 23.46 36.21 5.02
CA GLN A 386 23.68 36.67 6.39
C GLN A 386 24.70 37.83 6.45
N SER A 387 25.86 37.63 5.80
CA SER A 387 26.89 38.69 5.72
C SER A 387 26.40 39.94 4.98
N ALA A 388 25.60 39.75 3.93
CA ALA A 388 25.01 40.87 3.18
C ALA A 388 24.01 41.69 4.03
N LEU A 389 23.21 40.99 4.84
CA LEU A 389 22.29 41.65 5.79
C LEU A 389 23.05 42.45 6.83
N GLU A 390 24.05 41.85 7.49
CA GLU A 390 24.89 42.52 8.48
C GLU A 390 25.56 43.77 7.93
N ALA A 391 26.14 43.70 6.74
CA ALA A 391 26.75 44.87 6.07
C ALA A 391 25.73 45.97 5.80
N LYS A 392 24.50 45.61 5.36
CA LYS A 392 23.45 46.61 5.11
C LYS A 392 22.88 47.23 6.39
N GLU A 393 22.79 46.42 7.48
CA GLU A 393 22.38 46.95 8.79
C GLU A 393 23.40 47.96 9.36
N GLU A 394 24.71 47.64 9.24
CA GLU A 394 25.77 48.57 9.66
C GLU A 394 25.79 49.81 8.78
N GLY A 395 25.61 49.66 7.46
CA GLY A 395 25.49 50.83 6.56
C GLY A 395 24.26 51.69 6.83
N LEU A 396 23.13 51.12 7.26
CA LEU A 396 21.94 51.86 7.71
C LEU A 396 22.24 52.65 8.99
N LYS A 397 22.95 52.06 9.94
CA LYS A 397 23.38 52.75 11.18
C LYS A 397 24.34 53.91 10.85
N ALA A 398 25.25 53.73 9.92
CA ALA A 398 26.16 54.77 9.45
C ALA A 398 25.53 55.79 8.50
N GLY A 399 24.24 55.67 8.17
CA GLY A 399 23.54 56.59 7.26
C GLY A 399 23.87 56.42 5.77
N LEU A 400 24.57 55.33 5.39
CA LEU A 400 25.00 55.04 4.01
C LEU A 400 23.91 54.35 3.20
N PHE A 401 23.00 53.63 3.83
CA PHE A 401 21.88 52.94 3.17
C PHE A 401 20.53 53.43 3.67
N ALA A 402 19.54 53.43 2.78
CA ALA A 402 18.15 53.58 3.15
C ALA A 402 17.60 52.30 3.81
N LEU A 403 16.40 52.35 4.37
CA LEU A 403 15.77 51.22 5.07
C LEU A 403 15.39 50.04 4.14
N LEU A 404 14.96 50.35 2.91
CA LEU A 404 14.48 49.38 1.95
C LEU A 404 15.52 48.29 1.60
N PRO A 405 16.80 48.58 1.31
CA PRO A 405 17.84 47.57 1.12
C PRO A 405 18.03 46.59 2.29
N VAL A 406 17.80 47.02 3.53
CA VAL A 406 17.86 46.16 4.71
C VAL A 406 16.67 45.21 4.75
N LEU A 407 15.46 45.71 4.48
CA LEU A 407 14.24 44.90 4.37
C LEU A 407 14.34 43.82 3.27
N ASP A 408 14.95 44.19 2.13
CA ASP A 408 15.18 43.22 1.05
C ASP A 408 16.22 42.19 1.44
N ALA A 409 17.32 42.55 2.10
CA ALA A 409 18.31 41.61 2.57
C ALA A 409 17.75 40.67 3.64
N GLN A 410 16.90 41.16 4.54
CA GLN A 410 16.18 40.32 5.50
C GLN A 410 15.30 39.27 4.78
N ARG A 411 14.48 39.71 3.82
CA ARG A 411 13.66 38.82 3.01
C ARG A 411 14.52 37.72 2.36
N ASP A 412 15.61 38.09 1.69
CA ASP A 412 16.47 37.20 0.91
C ASP A 412 17.17 36.18 1.83
N LEU A 413 17.56 36.61 3.05
CA LEU A 413 18.12 35.68 4.05
C LEU A 413 17.08 34.66 4.52
N TYR A 414 15.84 35.08 4.86
CA TYR A 414 14.82 34.12 5.34
C TYR A 414 14.35 33.20 4.22
N LEU A 415 14.32 33.65 2.97
CA LEU A 415 14.11 32.79 1.81
C LEU A 415 15.22 31.74 1.67
N ALA A 416 16.49 32.17 1.73
CA ALA A 416 17.63 31.26 1.65
C ALA A 416 17.62 30.23 2.79
N LYS A 417 17.32 30.63 4.02
CA LYS A 417 17.19 29.71 5.17
C LYS A 417 16.09 28.67 4.94
N ARG A 418 14.91 29.10 4.49
CA ARG A 418 13.79 28.20 4.21
C ARG A 418 14.15 27.19 3.11
N ASP A 419 14.77 27.65 2.02
CA ASP A 419 15.14 26.81 0.88
C ASP A 419 16.25 25.84 1.28
N TYR A 420 17.18 26.25 2.13
CA TYR A 420 18.21 25.35 2.71
C TYR A 420 17.56 24.26 3.57
N GLU A 421 16.69 24.58 4.51
CA GLU A 421 16.03 23.57 5.36
C GLU A 421 15.20 22.58 4.52
N GLN A 422 14.41 23.09 3.55
CA GLN A 422 13.64 22.23 2.65
C GLN A 422 14.55 21.27 1.87
N SER A 423 15.67 21.74 1.35
CA SER A 423 16.60 20.91 0.57
C SER A 423 17.24 19.77 1.37
N ARG A 424 17.42 19.94 2.69
CA ARG A 424 17.91 18.90 3.61
C ARG A 424 16.91 17.73 3.71
N TYR A 425 15.61 18.03 3.81
CA TYR A 425 14.55 17.03 3.84
C TYR A 425 14.38 16.34 2.48
N ASP A 426 14.44 17.11 1.41
CA ASP A 426 14.35 16.58 0.05
C ASP A 426 15.48 15.59 -0.25
N TYR A 427 16.72 15.88 0.19
CA TYR A 427 17.84 14.96 0.07
C TYR A 427 17.57 13.60 0.72
N LEU A 428 17.00 13.56 1.93
CA LEU A 428 16.67 12.31 2.61
C LEU A 428 15.64 11.48 1.81
N ILE A 429 14.66 12.15 1.21
CA ILE A 429 13.66 11.50 0.34
C ILE A 429 14.29 10.98 -0.95
N TYR A 430 15.17 11.75 -1.62
CA TYR A 430 15.85 11.32 -2.82
C TYR A 430 16.71 10.09 -2.58
N ARG A 431 17.42 10.05 -1.46
CA ARG A 431 18.23 8.89 -1.04
C ARG A 431 17.36 7.63 -0.87
N MET A 432 16.20 7.73 -0.24
CA MET A 432 15.28 6.61 -0.10
C MET A 432 14.69 6.17 -1.46
N ARG A 433 14.32 7.13 -2.31
CA ARG A 433 13.81 6.84 -3.66
C ARG A 433 14.84 6.13 -4.54
N LEU A 434 16.11 6.48 -4.41
CA LEU A 434 17.18 5.77 -5.11
C LEU A 434 17.24 4.30 -4.72
N LYS A 435 17.15 3.99 -3.43
CA LYS A 435 17.12 2.62 -2.93
C LYS A 435 15.84 1.88 -3.32
N GLN A 436 14.71 2.56 -3.35
CA GLN A 436 13.45 1.99 -3.86
C GLN A 436 13.57 1.65 -5.35
N ALA A 437 14.10 2.54 -6.17
CA ALA A 437 14.35 2.28 -7.59
C ALA A 437 15.26 1.08 -7.79
N ALA A 438 16.28 0.94 -6.96
CA ALA A 438 17.19 -0.22 -6.96
C ALA A 438 16.55 -1.51 -6.39
N GLY A 439 15.36 -1.44 -5.79
CA GLY A 439 14.73 -2.58 -5.13
C GLY A 439 15.38 -2.98 -3.79
N THR A 440 16.31 -2.17 -3.28
CA THR A 440 17.11 -2.44 -2.07
C THR A 440 16.65 -1.69 -0.83
N LEU A 441 15.55 -0.93 -0.95
CA LEU A 441 14.98 -0.21 0.19
C LEU A 441 14.48 -1.20 1.24
N ALA A 442 14.94 -1.04 2.48
CA ALA A 442 14.63 -1.91 3.61
C ALA A 442 14.33 -1.08 4.87
N GLU A 443 13.76 -1.71 5.89
CA GLU A 443 13.44 -1.08 7.18
C GLU A 443 14.65 -0.42 7.85
N GLY A 444 15.86 -0.99 7.68
CA GLY A 444 17.12 -0.38 8.15
C GLY A 444 17.43 0.99 7.54
N ASP A 445 16.78 1.37 6.44
CA ASP A 445 16.95 2.70 5.85
C ASP A 445 16.11 3.76 6.57
N ILE A 446 14.95 3.36 7.11
CA ILE A 446 14.14 4.20 8.00
C ILE A 446 14.94 4.53 9.27
N LEU A 447 15.61 3.52 9.85
CA LEU A 447 16.49 3.72 11.02
C LEU A 447 17.60 4.71 10.71
N ARG A 448 18.27 4.59 9.55
CA ARG A 448 19.32 5.55 9.14
C ARG A 448 18.80 6.98 8.93
N VAL A 449 17.57 7.14 8.45
CA VAL A 449 16.94 8.47 8.42
C VAL A 449 16.63 8.93 9.84
N GLY A 450 16.16 8.03 10.71
CA GLY A 450 15.94 8.30 12.14
C GLY A 450 17.21 8.74 12.86
N ASP A 451 18.36 8.15 12.56
CA ASP A 451 19.67 8.53 13.14
C ASP A 451 20.07 9.97 12.79
N ALA A 452 19.56 10.54 11.70
CA ALA A 452 19.74 11.95 11.37
C ALA A 452 18.83 12.90 12.18
N LEU A 453 17.87 12.36 12.93
CA LEU A 453 16.92 13.09 13.76
C LEU A 453 17.33 13.09 15.25
N ARG A 454 16.79 14.02 16.06
CA ARG A 454 17.06 14.17 17.51
C ARG A 454 15.80 14.55 18.30
#